data_9b2efadecbf4d85bc82ceec3b8cf16d7
#
_entry.id   9b2efadecbf4d85bc82ceec3b8cf16d7
#
_cell.length_a   1.000
_cell.length_b   1.000
_cell.length_c   1.000
_cell.angle_alpha   90.00
_cell.angle_beta   90.00
_cell.angle_gamma   90.00
#
_symmetry.space_group_name_H-M   'P 1'
#
loop_
_entity.id
_entity.type
_entity.pdbx_description
1 polymer ?
#
loop_
_entity_poly.entity_id
_entity_poly.type
_entity_poly.pdbx_seq_one_letter_code
_entity_poly.pdbx_strand_id
1 'polypeptide(L)'
;MYIGENVKLINTYGEALAGVLTEVISDSYDDVRLKKGEVEYWSKKLKKYVPVRAKHEDSIFFEVKTKLGLEYITKAEIIKY
;
A
#
# COMPACT_ATOMS: atom_id res chain seq x y z
N MET A 1 -1.10 -6.14 -5.21
CA MET A 1 -0.10 -6.64 -4.25
C MET A 1 -0.83 -7.17 -3.03
N TYR A 2 -0.36 -8.26 -2.54
CA TYR A 2 -0.94 -8.93 -1.39
C TYR A 2 0.03 -8.94 -0.23
N ILE A 3 -0.48 -9.18 0.97
CA ILE A 3 0.36 -9.34 2.16
C ILE A 3 1.40 -10.42 1.90
N GLY A 4 2.64 -10.15 2.27
CA GLY A 4 3.78 -11.04 2.03
C GLY A 4 4.58 -10.74 0.78
N GLU A 5 4.10 -9.83 -0.09
CA GLU A 5 4.86 -9.45 -1.27
C GLU A 5 5.96 -8.44 -0.96
N ASN A 6 7.02 -8.47 -1.77
CA ASN A 6 8.13 -7.55 -1.66
C ASN A 6 7.80 -6.21 -2.31
N VAL A 7 8.17 -5.12 -1.63
CA VAL A 7 8.00 -3.76 -2.16
C VAL A 7 9.31 -2.98 -2.01
N LYS A 8 9.49 -1.99 -2.87
CA LYS A 8 10.57 -1.00 -2.73
C LYS A 8 9.95 0.34 -2.41
N LEU A 9 10.50 1.03 -1.43
CA LEU A 9 9.98 2.29 -0.93
C LEU A 9 11.10 3.30 -0.70
N ILE A 10 10.71 4.57 -0.54
CA ILE A 10 11.62 5.61 -0.07
C ILE A 10 11.15 6.02 1.32
N ASN A 11 12.05 5.96 2.30
CA ASN A 11 11.74 6.37 3.66
C ASN A 11 11.79 7.90 3.82
N THR A 12 11.53 8.39 5.04
CA THR A 12 11.54 9.83 5.32
C THR A 12 12.90 10.49 5.15
N TYR A 13 13.98 9.72 5.15
CA TYR A 13 15.34 10.20 4.95
C TYR A 13 15.79 10.15 3.49
N GLY A 14 14.90 9.79 2.58
CA GLY A 14 15.23 9.67 1.16
C GLY A 14 15.97 8.41 0.77
N GLU A 15 16.07 7.44 1.66
CA GLU A 15 16.73 6.17 1.40
C GLU A 15 15.80 5.18 0.73
N ALA A 16 16.30 4.50 -0.29
CA ALA A 16 15.56 3.40 -0.92
C ALA A 16 15.71 2.13 -0.10
N LEU A 17 14.58 1.53 0.27
CA LEU A 17 14.54 0.32 1.08
C LEU A 17 13.69 -0.73 0.40
N ALA A 18 14.05 -1.99 0.63
CA ALA A 18 13.20 -3.12 0.26
C ALA A 18 12.58 -3.71 1.52
N GLY A 19 11.34 -4.15 1.41
CA GLY A 19 10.65 -4.73 2.54
C GLY A 19 9.53 -5.66 2.11
N VAL A 20 8.83 -6.20 3.09
CA VAL A 20 7.71 -7.11 2.89
C VAL A 20 6.44 -6.45 3.40
N LEU A 21 5.41 -6.42 2.57
CA LEU A 21 4.11 -5.90 2.95
C LEU A 21 3.48 -6.82 4.00
N THR A 22 3.17 -6.27 5.17
CA THR A 22 2.59 -7.03 6.29
C THR A 22 1.12 -6.69 6.54
N GLU A 23 0.69 -5.46 6.25
CA GLU A 23 -0.69 -5.05 6.48
C GLU A 23 -1.04 -3.84 5.64
N VAL A 24 -2.33 -3.70 5.32
CA VAL A 24 -2.87 -2.50 4.69
C VAL A 24 -3.88 -1.89 5.65
N ILE A 25 -3.68 -0.62 5.98
CA ILE A 25 -4.48 0.09 6.96
C ILE A 25 -5.33 1.15 6.26
N SER A 26 -6.65 1.02 6.38
CA SER A 26 -7.59 1.98 5.80
C SER A 26 -8.84 2.07 6.67
N ASP A 27 -9.27 3.29 6.97
CA ASP A 27 -10.48 3.53 7.77
C ASP A 27 -11.75 3.56 6.91
N SER A 28 -11.62 3.83 5.62
CA SER A 28 -12.76 4.10 4.74
C SER A 28 -13.07 2.97 3.76
N TYR A 29 -12.14 2.07 3.52
CA TYR A 29 -12.29 1.03 2.52
C TYR A 29 -11.96 -0.34 3.08
N ASP A 30 -12.70 -1.37 2.64
CA ASP A 30 -12.45 -2.75 3.00
C ASP A 30 -11.65 -3.44 1.89
N ASP A 31 -10.86 -4.44 2.27
CA ASP A 31 -10.08 -5.26 1.33
C ASP A 31 -9.25 -4.43 0.34
N VAL A 32 -8.52 -3.46 0.87
CA VAL A 32 -7.63 -2.64 0.04
C VAL A 32 -6.42 -3.45 -0.38
N ARG A 33 -6.07 -3.32 -1.66
CA ARG A 33 -4.86 -3.96 -2.22
C ARG A 33 -4.13 -3.00 -3.15
N LEU A 34 -2.87 -3.30 -3.39
CA LEU A 34 -2.07 -2.61 -4.39
C LEU A 34 -1.79 -3.58 -5.54
N LYS A 35 -2.29 -3.28 -6.73
CA LYS A 35 -2.10 -4.12 -7.91
C LYS A 35 -1.57 -3.29 -9.06
N LYS A 36 -0.38 -3.65 -9.57
CA LYS A 36 0.26 -2.97 -10.69
C LYS A 36 0.36 -1.46 -10.50
N GLY A 37 0.68 -1.04 -9.27
CA GLY A 37 0.81 0.38 -8.94
C GLY A 37 -0.49 1.10 -8.63
N GLU A 38 -1.62 0.42 -8.71
CA GLU A 38 -2.92 1.02 -8.42
C GLU A 38 -3.47 0.51 -7.10
N VAL A 39 -4.02 1.45 -6.30
CA VAL A 39 -4.69 1.10 -5.06
C VAL A 39 -6.15 0.80 -5.39
N GLU A 40 -6.59 -0.40 -5.02
CA GLU A 40 -7.95 -0.86 -5.29
C GLU A 40 -8.60 -1.33 -4.00
N TYR A 41 -9.92 -1.30 -3.95
CA TYR A 41 -10.68 -1.86 -2.84
C TYR A 41 -11.82 -2.73 -3.36
N TRP A 42 -12.30 -3.64 -2.53
CA TRP A 42 -13.41 -4.49 -2.90
C TRP A 42 -14.73 -3.73 -2.78
N SER A 43 -15.44 -3.63 -3.90
CA SER A 43 -16.76 -3.01 -3.94
C SER A 43 -17.84 -4.09 -3.75
N LYS A 44 -18.55 -4.05 -2.64
CA LYS A 44 -19.66 -4.97 -2.39
C LYS A 44 -20.80 -4.77 -3.37
N LYS A 45 -20.99 -3.54 -3.79
CA LYS A 45 -22.04 -3.17 -4.75
C LYS A 45 -21.76 -3.74 -6.13
N LEU A 46 -20.53 -3.61 -6.61
CA LEU A 46 -20.13 -4.04 -7.94
C LEU A 46 -19.56 -5.45 -7.96
N LYS A 47 -19.30 -6.03 -6.78
CA LYS A 47 -18.72 -7.38 -6.62
C LYS A 47 -17.41 -7.55 -7.38
N LYS A 48 -16.56 -6.54 -7.30
CA LYS A 48 -15.22 -6.56 -7.90
C LYS A 48 -14.34 -5.51 -7.25
N TYR A 49 -13.04 -5.60 -7.52
CA TYR A 49 -12.10 -4.58 -7.11
C TYR A 49 -12.20 -3.36 -8.02
N VAL A 50 -12.22 -2.19 -7.41
CA VAL A 50 -12.29 -0.92 -8.14
C VAL A 50 -11.22 0.03 -7.61
N PRO A 51 -10.73 0.97 -8.43
CA PRO A 51 -9.72 1.91 -8.00
C PRO A 51 -10.21 2.82 -6.87
N VAL A 52 -9.32 3.06 -5.90
CA VAL A 52 -9.55 4.08 -4.88
C VAL A 52 -9.35 5.44 -5.53
N ARG A 53 -10.17 6.43 -5.15
CA ARG A 53 -10.02 7.80 -5.66
C ARG A 53 -8.66 8.35 -5.22
N ALA A 54 -7.98 9.05 -6.13
CA ALA A 54 -6.65 9.59 -5.88
C ALA A 54 -6.58 10.43 -4.60
N LYS A 55 -7.60 11.22 -4.32
CA LYS A 55 -7.64 12.06 -3.10
C LYS A 55 -7.69 11.25 -1.81
N HIS A 56 -8.03 9.98 -1.85
CA HIS A 56 -8.09 9.11 -0.68
C HIS A 56 -6.85 8.24 -0.50
N GLU A 57 -5.95 8.23 -1.47
CA GLU A 57 -4.75 7.38 -1.40
C GLU A 57 -3.84 7.78 -0.23
N ASP A 58 -3.80 9.05 0.13
CA ASP A 58 -2.98 9.55 1.22
C ASP A 58 -3.47 9.10 2.61
N SER A 59 -4.70 8.63 2.71
CA SER A 59 -5.25 8.11 3.97
C SER A 59 -5.13 6.59 4.10
N ILE A 60 -4.54 5.94 3.12
CA ILE A 60 -4.32 4.50 3.13
C ILE A 60 -2.83 4.24 3.36
N PHE A 61 -2.52 3.49 4.42
CA PHE A 61 -1.14 3.19 4.79
C PHE A 61 -0.82 1.73 4.58
N PHE A 62 0.37 1.50 4.06
CA PHE A 62 0.91 0.16 3.88
C PHE A 62 2.00 -0.05 4.92
N GLU A 63 1.80 -1.07 5.78
CA GLU A 63 2.81 -1.45 6.73
C GLU A 63 3.80 -2.37 6.05
N VAL A 64 5.07 -1.98 6.05
CA VAL A 64 6.13 -2.73 5.38
C VAL A 64 7.23 -3.02 6.39
N LYS A 65 7.59 -4.29 6.52
CA LYS A 65 8.70 -4.69 7.38
C LYS A 65 10.00 -4.64 6.59
N THR A 66 10.90 -3.78 7.01
CA THR A 66 12.24 -3.62 6.42
C THR A 66 13.32 -4.06 7.40
N LYS A 67 14.57 -4.08 6.95
CA LYS A 67 15.71 -4.34 7.84
C LYS A 67 15.88 -3.29 8.94
N LEU A 68 15.30 -2.10 8.76
CA LEU A 68 15.34 -1.02 9.73
C LEU A 68 14.12 -1.00 10.66
N GLY A 69 13.18 -1.93 10.48
CA GLY A 69 11.96 -2.02 11.25
C GLY A 69 10.71 -1.83 10.41
N LEU A 70 9.59 -1.52 11.06
CA LEU A 70 8.34 -1.30 10.38
C LEU A 70 8.25 0.12 9.83
N GLU A 71 7.81 0.25 8.59
CA GLU A 71 7.55 1.53 7.94
C GLU A 71 6.08 1.60 7.55
N TYR A 72 5.47 2.76 7.76
CA TYR A 72 4.07 3.01 7.37
C TYR A 72 4.10 4.05 6.25
N ILE A 73 3.74 3.62 5.06
CA ILE A 73 3.90 4.43 3.84
C ILE A 73 2.60 4.52 3.07
N THR A 74 2.47 5.58 2.28
CA THR A 74 1.39 5.73 1.33
C THR A 74 1.84 5.25 -0.05
N LYS A 75 0.90 5.16 -0.99
CA LYS A 75 1.22 4.76 -2.36
C LYS A 75 2.32 5.61 -2.99
N ALA A 76 2.33 6.92 -2.70
CA ALA A 76 3.30 7.84 -3.28
C ALA A 76 4.75 7.50 -2.91
N GLU A 77 4.96 6.83 -1.78
CA GLU A 77 6.28 6.47 -1.30
C GLU A 77 6.78 5.12 -1.83
N ILE A 78 5.92 4.39 -2.51
CA ILE A 78 6.28 3.10 -3.13
C ILE A 78 6.91 3.37 -4.48
N ILE A 79 8.17 2.97 -4.64
CA ILE A 79 8.90 3.18 -5.89
C ILE A 79 8.50 2.14 -6.92
N LYS A 80 8.54 0.87 -6.51
CA LYS A 80 8.33 -0.24 -7.42
C LYS A 80 8.15 -1.56 -6.65
N TYR A 81 7.58 -2.49 -7.30
CA TYR A 81 7.42 -3.86 -6.79
C TYR A 81 7.36 -4.85 -7.95
#